data_fe7e405e21c726c4f8cb54cbd7b6aaeb
#
_entry.id   fe7e405e21c726c4f8cb54cbd7b6aaeb
#
_cell.length_a   1.000
_cell.length_b   1.000
_cell.length_c   1.000
_cell.angle_alpha   90.00
_cell.angle_beta   90.00
_cell.angle_gamma   90.00
#
_symmetry.space_group_name_H-M   'P 1'
#
loop_
_entity.id
_entity.type
_entity.pdbx_description
1 polymer ?
#
loop_
_entity_poly.entity_id
_entity_poly.type
_entity_poly.pdbx_seq_one_letter_code
_entity_poly.pdbx_strand_id
1 'polypeptide(L)'
;MVFDLEMIKKLYELYPQKVESARTLLQKPLTLSEKILYTHLWDGEAKEVYERGASYVDFAPDRVAMQDATAQMALLQFMQAGKQKAAVPSTVHADHLIQARIGADKDLQEAINKNNEVYLSLIHISEPTRPI
;
A
#
# COMPACT_ATOMS: atom_id res chain seq x y z
N MET A 1 -7.71 -0.76 14.35
CA MET A 1 -6.45 -0.35 13.69
C MET A 1 -5.54 -1.58 13.70
N VAL A 2 -5.14 -2.07 12.53
CA VAL A 2 -4.17 -3.17 12.45
C VAL A 2 -2.80 -2.58 12.74
N PHE A 3 -2.15 -3.07 13.78
CA PHE A 3 -0.86 -2.55 14.21
C PHE A 3 0.24 -3.47 13.65
N ASP A 4 0.92 -3.02 12.61
CA ASP A 4 1.89 -3.82 11.83
C ASP A 4 3.33 -3.64 12.29
N LEU A 5 3.55 -3.28 13.56
CA LEU A 5 4.86 -2.93 14.08
C LEU A 5 5.91 -4.05 13.88
N GLU A 6 5.51 -5.29 14.13
CA GLU A 6 6.44 -6.43 13.99
C GLU A 6 6.82 -6.69 12.53
N MET A 7 5.88 -6.50 11.60
CA MET A 7 6.16 -6.59 10.17
C MET A 7 7.13 -5.48 9.72
N ILE A 8 6.92 -4.25 10.22
CA ILE A 8 7.80 -3.10 9.92
C ILE A 8 9.21 -3.33 10.47
N LYS A 9 9.34 -3.78 11.72
CA LYS A 9 10.63 -4.12 12.32
C LYS A 9 11.38 -5.16 11.49
N LYS A 10 10.72 -6.24 11.14
CA LYS A 10 11.29 -7.31 10.32
C LYS A 10 11.73 -6.80 8.94
N LEU A 11 10.96 -5.93 8.31
CA LEU A 11 11.36 -5.29 7.06
C LEU A 11 12.68 -4.53 7.22
N TYR A 12 12.80 -3.67 8.25
CA TYR A 12 14.00 -2.88 8.49
C TYR A 12 15.22 -3.72 8.90
N GLU A 13 15.01 -4.83 9.58
CA GLU A 13 16.10 -5.78 9.92
C GLU A 13 16.69 -6.43 8.66
N LEU A 14 15.84 -6.80 7.70
CA LEU A 14 16.28 -7.44 6.45
C LEU A 14 16.75 -6.46 5.37
N TYR A 15 16.34 -5.19 5.48
CA TYR A 15 16.58 -4.17 4.45
C TYR A 15 18.07 -3.98 4.11
N PRO A 16 19.00 -3.85 5.09
CA PRO A 16 20.42 -3.66 4.80
C PRO A 16 21.02 -4.83 4.00
N GLN A 17 20.69 -6.06 4.37
CA GLN A 17 21.16 -7.27 3.68
C GLN A 17 20.69 -7.31 2.23
N LYS A 18 19.41 -7.05 1.99
CA LYS A 18 18.83 -7.02 0.63
C LYS A 18 19.45 -5.92 -0.24
N VAL A 19 19.70 -4.75 0.34
CA VAL A 19 20.37 -3.64 -0.38
C VAL A 19 21.80 -4.02 -0.74
N GLU A 20 22.54 -4.69 0.15
CA GLU A 20 23.90 -5.09 -0.13
C GLU A 20 23.97 -6.19 -1.20
N SER A 21 23.05 -7.15 -1.17
CA SER A 21 22.88 -8.16 -2.21
C SER A 21 22.66 -7.51 -3.59
N ALA A 22 21.75 -6.52 -3.65
CA ALA A 22 21.50 -5.78 -4.88
C ALA A 22 22.72 -4.96 -5.36
N ARG A 23 23.48 -4.34 -4.46
CA ARG A 23 24.71 -3.63 -4.80
C ARG A 23 25.78 -4.55 -5.39
N THR A 24 25.91 -5.72 -4.79
CA THR A 24 26.87 -6.72 -5.25
C THR A 24 26.51 -7.20 -6.66
N LEU A 25 25.24 -7.40 -6.93
CA LEU A 25 24.77 -7.81 -8.25
C LEU A 25 24.94 -6.71 -9.29
N LEU A 26 24.55 -5.47 -8.96
CA LEU A 26 24.52 -4.35 -9.90
C LEU A 26 25.89 -3.67 -10.10
N GLN A 27 26.84 -3.89 -9.20
CA GLN A 27 28.19 -3.29 -9.20
C GLN A 27 28.16 -1.75 -9.31
N LYS A 28 27.12 -1.09 -8.75
CA LYS A 28 26.95 0.37 -8.78
C LYS A 28 26.27 0.88 -7.49
N PRO A 29 26.40 2.19 -7.18
CA PRO A 29 25.58 2.83 -6.17
C PRO A 29 24.10 2.77 -6.55
N LEU A 30 23.23 2.54 -5.54
CA LEU A 30 21.78 2.49 -5.73
C LEU A 30 21.13 3.81 -5.32
N THR A 31 20.20 4.30 -6.13
CA THR A 31 19.26 5.35 -5.74
C THR A 31 18.30 4.86 -4.65
N LEU A 32 17.58 5.78 -4.00
CA LEU A 32 16.57 5.39 -3.01
C LEU A 32 15.47 4.52 -3.65
N SER A 33 15.00 4.89 -4.83
CA SER A 33 13.99 4.12 -5.56
C SER A 33 14.46 2.70 -5.90
N GLU A 34 15.70 2.54 -6.36
CA GLU A 34 16.27 1.22 -6.61
C GLU A 34 16.38 0.39 -5.33
N LYS A 35 16.80 0.98 -4.22
CA LYS A 35 16.83 0.29 -2.93
C LYS A 35 15.47 -0.23 -2.53
N ILE A 36 14.41 0.60 -2.67
CA ILE A 36 13.03 0.20 -2.36
C ILE A 36 12.59 -0.93 -3.27
N LEU A 37 12.76 -0.80 -4.58
CA LEU A 37 12.34 -1.80 -5.56
C LEU A 37 13.07 -3.14 -5.36
N TYR A 38 14.38 -3.13 -5.24
CA TYR A 38 15.16 -4.35 -5.05
C TYR A 38 14.91 -5.05 -3.71
N THR A 39 14.47 -4.34 -2.69
CA THR A 39 14.11 -4.94 -1.40
C THR A 39 12.70 -5.55 -1.38
N HIS A 40 11.86 -5.22 -2.36
CA HIS A 40 10.49 -5.70 -2.49
C HIS A 40 10.27 -6.64 -3.68
N LEU A 41 11.31 -7.30 -4.16
CA LEU A 41 11.16 -8.33 -5.18
C LEU A 41 10.36 -9.52 -4.66
N TRP A 42 9.50 -10.10 -5.50
CA TRP A 42 8.66 -11.24 -5.15
C TRP A 42 9.46 -12.43 -4.61
N ASP A 43 10.57 -12.76 -5.26
CA ASP A 43 11.46 -13.86 -4.86
C ASP A 43 12.40 -13.51 -3.69
N GLY A 44 12.31 -12.29 -3.16
CA GLY A 44 13.11 -11.80 -2.02
C GLY A 44 14.51 -11.31 -2.38
N GLU A 45 15.12 -11.78 -3.46
CA GLU A 45 16.46 -11.40 -3.91
C GLU A 45 16.52 -11.22 -5.42
N ALA A 46 17.38 -10.30 -5.87
CA ALA A 46 17.62 -10.12 -7.29
C ALA A 46 18.48 -11.26 -7.86
N LYS A 47 17.98 -11.95 -8.87
CA LYS A 47 18.69 -13.04 -9.56
C LYS A 47 19.47 -12.58 -10.78
N GLU A 48 19.08 -11.45 -11.34
CA GLU A 48 19.67 -10.87 -12.55
C GLU A 48 19.63 -9.35 -12.52
N VAL A 49 20.34 -8.71 -13.42
CA VAL A 49 20.31 -7.27 -13.62
C VAL A 49 19.09 -6.92 -14.47
N TYR A 50 18.17 -6.17 -13.90
CA TYR A 50 16.98 -5.71 -14.62
C TYR A 50 17.29 -4.45 -15.43
N GLU A 51 16.92 -4.47 -16.70
CA GLU A 51 17.10 -3.36 -17.63
C GLU A 51 15.91 -2.40 -17.54
N ARG A 52 16.22 -1.13 -17.32
CA ARG A 52 15.19 -0.08 -17.20
C ARG A 52 14.43 0.09 -18.51
N GLY A 53 13.10 -0.02 -18.43
CA GLY A 53 12.21 0.12 -19.58
C GLY A 53 12.08 -1.12 -20.45
N ALA A 54 12.80 -2.21 -20.13
CA ALA A 54 12.74 -3.46 -20.88
C ALA A 54 12.34 -4.66 -20.03
N SER A 55 12.87 -4.78 -18.80
CA SER A 55 12.57 -5.93 -17.94
C SER A 55 11.22 -5.82 -17.25
N TYR A 56 10.50 -6.94 -17.17
CA TYR A 56 9.31 -7.11 -16.34
C TYR A 56 9.71 -7.78 -15.03
N VAL A 57 9.22 -7.23 -13.91
CA VAL A 57 9.61 -7.66 -12.58
C VAL A 57 8.39 -7.78 -11.68
N ASP A 58 8.30 -8.87 -10.93
CA ASP A 58 7.25 -9.08 -9.94
C ASP A 58 7.69 -8.55 -8.57
N PHE A 59 6.79 -7.80 -7.91
CA PHE A 59 7.04 -7.22 -6.60
C PHE A 59 6.10 -7.79 -5.54
N ALA A 60 6.61 -7.90 -4.32
CA ALA A 60 5.85 -8.23 -3.12
C ALA A 60 5.67 -6.95 -2.27
N PRO A 61 4.56 -6.21 -2.41
CA PRO A 61 4.31 -5.04 -1.61
C PRO A 61 4.12 -5.42 -0.14
N ASP A 62 4.51 -4.56 0.78
CA ASP A 62 4.31 -4.73 2.21
C ASP A 62 3.02 -4.05 2.71
N ARG A 63 2.46 -3.15 1.93
CA ARG A 63 1.22 -2.43 2.21
C ARG A 63 0.56 -1.92 0.93
N VAL A 64 -0.76 -1.83 0.96
CA VAL A 64 -1.55 -1.15 -0.08
C VAL A 64 -2.25 0.06 0.53
N ALA A 65 -2.05 1.24 -0.04
CA ALA A 65 -2.79 2.45 0.26
C ALA A 65 -3.64 2.83 -0.96
N MET A 66 -4.94 2.98 -0.74
CA MET A 66 -5.91 3.29 -1.79
C MET A 66 -6.56 4.64 -1.53
N GLN A 67 -6.92 5.34 -2.60
CA GLN A 67 -7.76 6.53 -2.52
C GLN A 67 -9.24 6.12 -2.51
N ASP A 68 -10.10 7.01 -2.08
CA ASP A 68 -11.54 6.79 -1.92
C ASP A 68 -12.22 6.22 -3.19
N ALA A 69 -12.10 6.89 -4.32
CA ALA A 69 -12.74 6.48 -5.56
C ALA A 69 -12.20 5.15 -6.12
N THR A 70 -10.90 4.93 -6.07
CA THR A 70 -10.27 3.70 -6.55
C THR A 70 -10.44 2.54 -5.58
N ALA A 71 -10.55 2.82 -4.28
CA ALA A 71 -10.78 1.82 -3.26
C ALA A 71 -12.11 1.09 -3.41
N GLN A 72 -13.19 1.79 -3.73
CA GLN A 72 -14.50 1.18 -3.96
C GLN A 72 -14.43 0.11 -5.06
N MET A 73 -13.79 0.43 -6.17
CA MET A 73 -13.60 -0.51 -7.28
C MET A 73 -12.72 -1.69 -6.90
N ALA A 74 -11.58 -1.42 -6.27
CA ALA A 74 -10.65 -2.46 -5.85
C ALA A 74 -11.27 -3.41 -4.82
N LEU A 75 -11.99 -2.89 -3.83
CA LEU A 75 -12.69 -3.69 -2.82
C LEU A 75 -13.82 -4.54 -3.43
N LEU A 76 -14.59 -3.97 -4.37
CA LEU A 76 -15.61 -4.73 -5.08
C LEU A 76 -15.00 -5.88 -5.88
N GLN A 77 -13.93 -5.64 -6.61
CA GLN A 77 -13.21 -6.68 -7.35
C GLN A 77 -12.63 -7.76 -6.42
N PHE A 78 -12.09 -7.35 -5.27
CA PHE A 78 -11.61 -8.27 -4.25
C PHE A 78 -12.72 -9.20 -3.72
N MET A 79 -13.91 -8.63 -3.44
CA MET A 79 -15.08 -9.39 -3.02
C MET A 79 -15.55 -10.36 -4.11
N GLN A 80 -15.63 -9.90 -5.36
CA GLN A 80 -16.02 -10.73 -6.51
C GLN A 80 -15.03 -11.87 -6.76
N ALA A 81 -13.74 -11.68 -6.46
CA ALA A 81 -12.72 -12.72 -6.53
C ALA A 81 -12.86 -13.80 -5.44
N GLY A 82 -13.80 -13.66 -4.51
CA GLY A 82 -14.07 -14.62 -3.44
C GLY A 82 -12.95 -14.75 -2.42
N LYS A 83 -12.05 -13.79 -2.34
CA LYS A 83 -10.94 -13.79 -1.38
C LYS A 83 -11.44 -13.34 0.00
N GLN A 84 -11.06 -14.06 1.04
CA GLN A 84 -11.46 -13.75 2.41
C GLN A 84 -10.52 -12.79 3.12
N LYS A 85 -9.25 -12.74 2.72
CA LYS A 85 -8.22 -11.88 3.34
C LYS A 85 -7.31 -11.30 2.26
N ALA A 86 -6.94 -10.03 2.43
CA ALA A 86 -5.85 -9.41 1.67
C ALA A 86 -4.50 -10.02 2.08
N ALA A 87 -3.58 -10.10 1.12
CA ALA A 87 -2.24 -10.63 1.38
C ALA A 87 -1.40 -9.70 2.27
N VAL A 88 -1.69 -8.40 2.24
CA VAL A 88 -0.99 -7.36 3.01
C VAL A 88 -2.00 -6.39 3.63
N PRO A 89 -1.62 -5.66 4.70
CA PRO A 89 -2.45 -4.61 5.27
C PRO A 89 -2.83 -3.58 4.21
N SER A 90 -4.11 -3.23 4.18
CA SER A 90 -4.65 -2.29 3.19
C SER A 90 -5.40 -1.17 3.89
N THR A 91 -5.19 0.06 3.43
CA THR A 91 -5.83 1.27 3.99
C THR A 91 -6.49 2.08 2.88
N VAL A 92 -7.60 2.74 3.23
CA VAL A 92 -8.31 3.67 2.35
C VAL A 92 -8.17 5.08 2.90
N HIS A 93 -7.84 6.01 2.04
CA HIS A 93 -7.64 7.42 2.36
C HIS A 93 -8.61 8.28 1.57
N ALA A 94 -9.56 8.90 2.26
CA ALA A 94 -10.59 9.75 1.67
C ALA A 94 -10.23 11.24 1.86
N ASP A 95 -9.22 11.71 1.16
CA ASP A 95 -8.66 13.05 1.27
C ASP A 95 -9.21 14.06 0.23
N HIS A 96 -9.73 13.59 -0.90
CA HIS A 96 -10.25 14.45 -1.96
C HIS A 96 -11.54 15.19 -1.60
N LEU A 97 -12.21 14.79 -0.53
CA LEU A 97 -13.45 15.40 -0.05
C LEU A 97 -13.19 16.61 0.85
N ILE A 98 -11.95 16.90 1.21
CA ILE A 98 -11.54 18.01 2.05
C ILE A 98 -11.24 19.22 1.17
N GLN A 99 -11.92 20.35 1.40
CA GLN A 99 -11.80 21.55 0.57
C GLN A 99 -10.61 22.45 0.92
N ALA A 100 -10.01 22.28 2.09
CA ALA A 100 -8.85 23.03 2.59
C ALA A 100 -9.04 24.57 2.54
N ARG A 101 -10.19 25.08 3.05
CA ARG A 101 -10.54 26.50 3.01
C ARG A 101 -10.29 27.25 4.30
N ILE A 102 -10.66 26.65 5.43
CA ILE A 102 -10.74 27.34 6.72
C ILE A 102 -9.67 26.84 7.68
N GLY A 103 -9.39 25.54 7.64
CA GLY A 103 -8.43 24.87 8.52
C GLY A 103 -8.85 23.42 8.80
N ALA A 104 -7.90 22.60 9.21
CA ALA A 104 -8.02 21.14 9.26
C ALA A 104 -9.31 20.66 9.97
N ASP A 105 -9.58 21.14 11.17
CA ASP A 105 -10.72 20.65 11.97
C ASP A 105 -12.08 20.99 11.34
N LYS A 106 -12.22 22.23 10.86
CA LYS A 106 -13.49 22.69 10.25
C LYS A 106 -13.71 22.06 8.87
N ASP A 107 -12.68 22.01 8.05
CA ASP A 107 -12.76 21.43 6.70
C ASP A 107 -13.02 19.92 6.78
N LEU A 108 -12.44 19.21 7.75
CA LEU A 108 -12.71 17.80 8.00
C LEU A 108 -14.16 17.60 8.45
N GLN A 109 -14.65 18.41 9.38
CA GLN A 109 -16.05 18.30 9.85
C GLN A 109 -17.04 18.57 8.72
N GLU A 110 -16.76 19.56 7.88
CA GLU A 110 -17.59 19.86 6.71
C GLU A 110 -17.56 18.71 5.68
N ALA A 111 -16.40 18.13 5.44
CA ALA A 111 -16.25 16.98 4.55
C ALA A 111 -17.05 15.77 5.03
N ILE A 112 -16.97 15.44 6.32
CA ILE A 112 -17.74 14.34 6.92
C ILE A 112 -19.24 14.59 6.79
N ASN A 113 -19.71 15.80 7.10
CA ASN A 113 -21.14 16.12 7.02
C ASN A 113 -21.70 16.08 5.60
N LYS A 114 -20.95 16.59 4.63
CA LYS A 114 -21.38 16.63 3.22
C LYS A 114 -21.27 15.30 2.48
N ASN A 115 -20.31 14.47 2.88
CA ASN A 115 -19.97 13.24 2.14
C ASN A 115 -20.13 11.98 3.00
N ASN A 116 -21.04 12.03 3.96
CA ASN A 116 -21.28 10.93 4.90
C ASN A 116 -21.56 9.59 4.20
N GLU A 117 -22.31 9.61 3.09
CA GLU A 117 -22.63 8.42 2.30
C GLU A 117 -21.36 7.75 1.73
N VAL A 118 -20.39 8.54 1.26
CA VAL A 118 -19.12 8.01 0.73
C VAL A 118 -18.31 7.34 1.84
N TYR A 119 -18.18 8.00 2.99
CA TYR A 119 -17.47 7.42 4.14
C TYR A 119 -18.14 6.14 4.65
N LEU A 120 -19.47 6.13 4.75
CA LEU A 120 -20.21 4.94 5.16
C LEU A 120 -20.10 3.80 4.15
N SER A 121 -20.13 4.07 2.86
CA SER A 121 -19.99 3.04 1.83
C SER A 121 -18.62 2.35 1.89
N LEU A 122 -17.55 3.11 2.12
CA LEU A 122 -16.20 2.57 2.29
C LEU A 122 -16.09 1.69 3.55
N ILE A 123 -16.72 2.10 4.66
CA ILE A 123 -16.78 1.29 5.88
C ILE A 123 -17.54 -0.01 5.63
N HIS A 124 -18.71 0.03 5.02
CA HIS A 124 -19.52 -1.15 4.72
C HIS A 124 -18.84 -2.14 3.76
N ILE A 125 -18.12 -1.65 2.77
CA ILE A 125 -17.37 -2.50 1.85
C ILE A 125 -16.14 -3.11 2.54
N SER A 126 -15.48 -2.38 3.44
CA SER A 126 -14.26 -2.84 4.12
C SER A 126 -14.52 -3.72 5.35
N GLU A 127 -15.72 -3.70 5.92
CA GLU A 127 -16.10 -4.47 7.12
C GLU A 127 -16.91 -5.77 6.92
N PRO A 128 -17.15 -6.32 5.71
CA PRO A 128 -17.92 -7.55 5.56
C PRO A 128 -17.26 -8.79 6.19
N THR A 129 -16.11 -8.63 6.81
CA THR A 129 -15.32 -9.72 7.41
C THR A 129 -15.40 -9.78 8.94
N ARG A 130 -16.21 -8.94 9.58
CA ARG A 130 -16.54 -9.16 11.00
C ARG A 130 -17.66 -10.21 11.07
N PRO A 131 -17.40 -11.43 11.62
CA PRO A 131 -18.48 -12.33 11.95
C PRO A 131 -19.37 -11.63 12.98
N ILE A 132 -20.65 -11.56 12.66
CA ILE A 132 -21.70 -11.19 13.61
C ILE A 132 -21.73 -12.24 14.72
#